data_acc8f160e6e35ce9976fd0a4f7b8c9df
#
_entry.id   acc8f160e6e35ce9976fd0a4f7b8c9df
#
_cell.length_a   1.000
_cell.length_b   1.000
_cell.length_c   1.000
_cell.angle_alpha   90.00
_cell.angle_beta   90.00
_cell.angle_gamma   90.00
#
_symmetry.space_group_name_H-M   'P 1'
#
loop_
_entity.id
_entity.type
_entity.pdbx_description
1 polymer ?
#
loop_
_entity_poly.entity_id
_entity_poly.type
_entity_poly.pdbx_seq_one_letter_code
_entity_poly.pdbx_strand_id
1 'polypeptide(L)'
;MPIFPDFLPKLIASLTESTSISYAQNIHSQSISTPLISLPINTTFLSKGQGGTPILLLHGFDSSIFEFRRLLPLLATQNETWAVDLLGFGFTDRLRNLKVNPGAIATHLYHFWKSLINQPVILVGASMGGAAAIDFTLTYPEVVQKLVLI
;
A
#
# COMPACT_ATOMS: atom_id res chain seq x y z
N MET A 1 -6.01 11.25 -24.40
CA MET A 1 -5.00 10.40 -23.78
C MET A 1 -5.33 10.28 -22.30
N PRO A 2 -5.09 9.11 -21.64
CA PRO A 2 -5.28 9.00 -20.20
C PRO A 2 -4.34 9.98 -19.48
N ILE A 3 -4.86 10.62 -18.42
CA ILE A 3 -4.08 11.52 -17.55
C ILE A 3 -3.65 10.68 -16.34
N PHE A 4 -2.37 10.68 -16.04
CA PHE A 4 -1.78 9.96 -14.91
C PHE A 4 -1.17 10.95 -13.91
N PRO A 5 -1.07 10.58 -12.62
CA PRO A 5 -0.35 11.38 -11.62
C PRO A 5 1.11 11.65 -12.04
N ASP A 6 1.56 12.89 -11.89
CA ASP A 6 2.88 13.34 -12.36
C ASP A 6 4.07 12.67 -11.66
N PHE A 7 3.86 12.15 -10.44
CA PHE A 7 4.90 11.43 -9.70
C PHE A 7 5.16 10.01 -10.21
N LEU A 8 4.26 9.47 -11.06
CA LEU A 8 4.46 8.16 -11.66
C LEU A 8 5.45 8.22 -12.83
N PRO A 9 6.22 7.13 -13.08
CA PRO A 9 7.14 7.08 -14.22
C PRO A 9 6.43 7.29 -15.55
N LYS A 10 7.07 7.98 -16.49
CA LYS A 10 6.52 8.23 -17.83
C LYS A 10 6.13 6.95 -18.58
N LEU A 11 6.77 5.82 -18.27
CA LEU A 11 6.44 4.50 -18.83
C LEU A 11 5.01 4.04 -18.53
N ILE A 12 4.35 4.60 -17.52
CA ILE A 12 2.94 4.34 -17.24
C ILE A 12 2.04 4.67 -18.45
N ALA A 13 2.43 5.64 -19.26
CA ALA A 13 1.70 6.00 -20.48
C ALA A 13 1.71 4.89 -21.55
N SER A 14 2.57 3.88 -21.44
CA SER A 14 2.62 2.72 -22.33
C SER A 14 1.72 1.55 -21.90
N LEU A 15 0.99 1.68 -20.80
CA LEU A 15 0.02 0.67 -20.38
C LEU A 15 -1.07 0.49 -21.44
N THR A 16 -1.39 -0.77 -21.75
CA THR A 16 -2.41 -1.14 -22.75
C THR A 16 -3.62 -1.84 -22.13
N GLU A 17 -3.45 -2.47 -20.98
CA GLU A 17 -4.57 -3.11 -20.26
C GLU A 17 -5.47 -2.05 -19.62
N SER A 18 -6.76 -2.05 -19.95
CA SER A 18 -7.72 -1.05 -19.45
C SER A 18 -7.79 -1.00 -17.92
N THR A 19 -7.73 -2.15 -17.26
CA THR A 19 -7.72 -2.25 -15.79
C THR A 19 -6.47 -1.58 -15.20
N SER A 20 -5.29 -1.81 -15.79
CA SER A 20 -4.04 -1.17 -15.37
C SER A 20 -4.06 0.33 -15.59
N ILE A 21 -4.62 0.80 -16.70
CA ILE A 21 -4.77 2.23 -17.00
C ILE A 21 -5.68 2.89 -15.96
N SER A 22 -6.87 2.33 -15.75
CA SER A 22 -7.81 2.84 -14.74
C SER A 22 -7.21 2.80 -13.33
N TYR A 23 -6.44 1.77 -13.00
CA TYR A 23 -5.76 1.66 -11.71
C TYR A 23 -4.72 2.77 -11.54
N ALA A 24 -3.85 2.97 -12.55
CA ALA A 24 -2.80 3.98 -12.54
C ALA A 24 -3.33 5.40 -12.40
N GLN A 25 -4.49 5.71 -12.99
CA GLN A 25 -5.12 7.03 -12.91
C GLN A 25 -5.61 7.39 -11.50
N ASN A 26 -5.82 6.38 -10.63
CA ASN A 26 -6.35 6.53 -9.29
C ASN A 26 -5.30 6.31 -8.18
N ILE A 27 -4.02 6.26 -8.54
CA ILE A 27 -2.92 6.15 -7.58
C ILE A 27 -2.68 7.51 -6.94
N HIS A 28 -2.47 7.50 -5.63
CA HIS A 28 -2.17 8.67 -4.82
C HIS A 28 -0.79 8.57 -4.18
N SER A 29 -0.25 9.70 -3.78
CA SER A 29 0.94 9.79 -2.94
C SER A 29 0.67 10.72 -1.76
N GLN A 30 1.06 10.30 -0.57
CA GLN A 30 0.92 11.06 0.66
C GLN A 30 2.23 11.07 1.44
N SER A 31 2.62 12.23 1.92
CA SER A 31 3.77 12.39 2.82
C SER A 31 3.44 11.84 4.21
N ILE A 32 4.14 10.80 4.63
CA ILE A 32 3.95 10.12 5.91
C ILE A 32 5.16 10.41 6.81
N SER A 33 4.91 11.07 7.94
CA SER A 33 5.94 11.28 8.97
C SER A 33 6.08 10.05 9.85
N THR A 34 7.31 9.62 10.09
CA THR A 34 7.65 8.44 10.89
C THR A 34 8.81 8.74 11.84
N PRO A 35 9.01 7.97 12.91
CA PRO A 35 10.21 8.10 13.76
C PRO A 35 11.47 7.52 13.10
N LEU A 36 11.39 6.93 11.92
CA LEU A 36 12.52 6.30 11.22
C LEU A 36 13.52 7.30 10.68
N ILE A 37 13.04 8.48 10.26
CA ILE A 37 13.83 9.53 9.65
C ILE A 37 13.10 10.87 9.82
N SER A 38 13.85 11.98 9.85
CA SER A 38 13.30 13.32 10.02
C SER A 38 12.50 13.84 8.83
N LEU A 39 12.77 13.32 7.63
CA LEU A 39 12.03 13.68 6.43
C LEU A 39 10.77 12.81 6.30
N PRO A 40 9.63 13.36 5.85
CA PRO A 40 8.47 12.56 5.53
C PRO A 40 8.75 11.65 4.33
N ILE A 41 8.10 10.50 4.30
CA ILE A 41 8.21 9.50 3.23
C ILE A 41 6.99 9.64 2.34
N ASN A 42 7.16 10.03 1.07
CA ASN A 42 6.06 10.03 0.12
C ASN A 42 5.67 8.60 -0.19
N THR A 43 4.52 8.22 0.30
CA THR A 43 4.02 6.84 0.28
C THR A 43 2.94 6.72 -0.77
N THR A 44 3.13 5.79 -1.67
CA THR A 44 2.20 5.56 -2.79
C THR A 44 1.15 4.53 -2.40
N PHE A 45 -0.09 4.81 -2.71
CA PHE A 45 -1.23 3.95 -2.40
C PHE A 45 -2.38 4.15 -3.39
N LEU A 46 -3.34 3.24 -3.35
CA LEU A 46 -4.65 3.38 -3.97
C LEU A 46 -5.71 2.96 -2.96
N SER A 47 -6.77 3.73 -2.86
CA SER A 47 -7.96 3.36 -2.09
C SER A 47 -9.21 3.46 -2.97
N LYS A 48 -10.15 2.54 -2.77
CA LYS A 48 -11.41 2.50 -3.49
C LYS A 48 -12.49 1.81 -2.67
N GLY A 49 -13.74 2.16 -2.95
CA GLY A 49 -14.89 1.63 -2.21
C GLY A 49 -15.15 2.40 -0.93
N GLN A 50 -16.17 1.96 -0.20
CA GLN A 50 -16.58 2.56 1.06
C GLN A 50 -17.35 1.55 1.91
N GLY A 51 -17.40 1.76 3.21
CA GLY A 51 -18.12 0.92 4.16
C GLY A 51 -17.43 -0.41 4.44
N GLY A 52 -18.04 -1.21 5.29
CA GLY A 52 -17.47 -2.46 5.78
C GLY A 52 -16.19 -2.26 6.60
N THR A 53 -15.58 -3.35 7.02
CA THR A 53 -14.23 -3.31 7.61
C THR A 53 -13.22 -3.05 6.48
N PRO A 54 -12.34 -2.03 6.59
CA PRO A 54 -11.34 -1.75 5.56
C PRO A 54 -10.43 -2.95 5.30
N ILE A 55 -10.10 -3.17 4.03
CA ILE A 55 -9.14 -4.19 3.62
C ILE A 55 -7.84 -3.47 3.24
N LEU A 56 -6.70 -3.92 3.78
CA LEU A 56 -5.37 -3.41 3.46
C LEU A 56 -4.54 -4.51 2.80
N LEU A 57 -4.10 -4.26 1.56
CA LEU A 57 -3.39 -5.20 0.71
C LEU A 57 -1.89 -4.88 0.69
N LEU A 58 -1.05 -5.87 1.01
CA LEU A 58 0.41 -5.80 1.02
C LEU A 58 1.00 -6.71 -0.06
N HIS A 59 1.73 -6.12 -1.00
CA HIS A 59 2.30 -6.79 -2.17
C HIS A 59 3.54 -7.64 -1.83
N GLY A 60 3.93 -8.52 -2.77
CA GLY A 60 5.11 -9.37 -2.68
C GLY A 60 6.45 -8.65 -2.90
N PHE A 61 7.54 -9.42 -2.83
CA PHE A 61 8.90 -8.91 -3.07
C PHE A 61 9.03 -8.40 -4.51
N ASP A 62 9.77 -7.30 -4.66
CA ASP A 62 10.04 -6.64 -5.96
C ASP A 62 8.77 -6.35 -6.78
N SER A 63 7.66 -6.12 -6.09
CA SER A 63 6.36 -5.80 -6.66
C SER A 63 5.92 -4.38 -6.26
N SER A 64 4.65 -4.08 -6.47
CA SER A 64 4.02 -2.81 -6.13
C SER A 64 2.51 -2.99 -5.97
N ILE A 65 1.82 -1.90 -5.67
CA ILE A 65 0.35 -1.88 -5.62
C ILE A 65 -0.31 -2.41 -6.91
N PHE A 66 0.38 -2.41 -8.05
CA PHE A 66 -0.12 -2.98 -9.32
C PHE A 66 -0.38 -4.50 -9.25
N GLU A 67 0.19 -5.20 -8.29
CA GLU A 67 -0.14 -6.60 -8.02
C GLU A 67 -1.65 -6.80 -7.83
N PHE A 68 -2.31 -5.83 -7.21
CA PHE A 68 -3.73 -5.87 -6.88
C PHE A 68 -4.66 -5.18 -7.89
N ARG A 69 -4.16 -4.77 -9.06
CA ARG A 69 -4.94 -4.02 -10.05
C ARG A 69 -6.24 -4.68 -10.50
N ARG A 70 -6.31 -6.01 -10.42
CA ARG A 70 -7.52 -6.80 -10.73
C ARG A 70 -8.32 -7.16 -9.48
N LEU A 71 -7.67 -7.40 -8.36
CA LEU A 71 -8.31 -7.83 -7.11
C LEU A 71 -8.97 -6.66 -6.38
N LEU A 72 -8.27 -5.53 -6.25
CA LEU A 72 -8.76 -4.40 -5.46
C LEU A 72 -10.12 -3.88 -5.93
N PRO A 73 -10.38 -3.69 -7.23
CA PRO A 73 -11.69 -3.23 -7.70
C PRO A 73 -12.84 -4.19 -7.34
N LEU A 74 -12.57 -5.50 -7.25
CA LEU A 74 -13.57 -6.51 -6.88
C LEU A 74 -13.89 -6.42 -5.38
N LEU A 75 -12.89 -6.33 -4.52
CA LEU A 75 -13.08 -6.17 -3.08
C LEU A 75 -13.77 -4.84 -2.74
N ALA A 76 -13.44 -3.80 -3.49
CA ALA A 76 -13.98 -2.44 -3.31
C ALA A 76 -15.49 -2.33 -3.62
N THR A 77 -16.13 -3.37 -4.16
CA THR A 77 -17.58 -3.40 -4.34
C THR A 77 -18.34 -3.54 -3.02
N GLN A 78 -17.68 -4.04 -1.97
CA GLN A 78 -18.32 -4.32 -0.68
C GLN A 78 -17.60 -3.68 0.51
N ASN A 79 -16.28 -3.44 0.39
CA ASN A 79 -15.45 -2.90 1.47
C ASN A 79 -14.60 -1.73 0.96
N GLU A 80 -14.35 -0.76 1.81
CA GLU A 80 -13.25 0.16 1.59
C GLU A 80 -11.94 -0.64 1.47
N THR A 81 -11.23 -0.54 0.34
CA THR A 81 -10.07 -1.38 0.05
C THR A 81 -8.88 -0.52 -0.33
N TRP A 82 -7.76 -0.76 0.33
CA TRP A 82 -6.49 -0.06 0.22
C TRP A 82 -5.39 -0.99 -0.29
N ALA A 83 -4.53 -0.48 -1.14
CA ALA A 83 -3.25 -1.10 -1.46
C ALA A 83 -2.16 -0.05 -1.25
N VAL A 84 -1.05 -0.42 -0.62
CA VAL A 84 0.07 0.49 -0.32
C VAL A 84 1.37 -0.10 -0.84
N ASP A 85 2.21 0.74 -1.43
CA ASP A 85 3.59 0.38 -1.75
C ASP A 85 4.41 0.36 -0.45
N LEU A 86 4.90 -0.82 -0.08
CA LEU A 86 5.71 -1.01 1.12
C LEU A 86 7.00 -0.19 1.05
N LEU A 87 7.51 0.23 2.22
CA LEU A 87 8.78 0.95 2.33
C LEU A 87 9.90 0.25 1.57
N GLY A 88 10.56 0.98 0.65
CA GLY A 88 11.63 0.45 -0.20
C GLY A 88 11.16 -0.19 -1.50
N PHE A 89 9.86 -0.26 -1.74
CA PHE A 89 9.28 -0.91 -2.92
C PHE A 89 8.34 0.02 -3.70
N GLY A 90 7.95 -0.43 -4.89
CA GLY A 90 7.02 0.27 -5.77
C GLY A 90 7.44 1.71 -6.05
N PHE A 91 6.52 2.63 -5.91
CA PHE A 91 6.70 4.07 -6.14
C PHE A 91 6.82 4.88 -4.83
N THR A 92 6.83 4.21 -3.67
CA THR A 92 7.14 4.84 -2.38
C THR A 92 8.60 5.29 -2.35
N ASP A 93 8.87 6.46 -1.76
CA ASP A 93 10.20 7.05 -1.72
C ASP A 93 11.27 6.10 -1.16
N ARG A 94 12.44 6.11 -1.79
CA ARG A 94 13.65 5.43 -1.34
C ARG A 94 14.66 6.45 -0.84
N LEU A 95 14.65 6.72 0.47
CA LEU A 95 15.55 7.68 1.07
C LEU A 95 16.92 7.03 1.37
N ARG A 96 18.01 7.66 0.92
CA ARG A 96 19.39 7.11 0.98
C ARG A 96 19.83 6.66 2.38
N ASN A 97 19.41 7.37 3.41
CA ASN A 97 19.83 7.14 4.80
C ASN A 97 18.84 6.28 5.59
N LEU A 98 17.82 5.73 4.93
CA LEU A 98 16.82 4.88 5.56
C LEU A 98 17.09 3.41 5.22
N LYS A 99 17.44 2.63 6.25
CA LYS A 99 17.60 1.18 6.08
C LYS A 99 16.24 0.51 6.03
N VAL A 100 15.99 -0.22 4.96
CA VAL A 100 14.78 -1.03 4.81
C VAL A 100 15.04 -2.39 5.47
N ASN A 101 14.24 -2.70 6.48
CA ASN A 101 14.22 -3.97 7.19
C ASN A 101 12.79 -4.24 7.70
N PRO A 102 12.46 -5.43 8.20
CA PRO A 102 11.11 -5.77 8.64
C PRO A 102 10.53 -4.76 9.66
N GLY A 103 11.29 -4.37 10.66
CA GLY A 103 10.83 -3.39 11.67
C GLY A 103 10.56 -2.01 11.08
N ALA A 104 11.38 -1.54 10.12
CA ALA A 104 11.15 -0.28 9.43
C ALA A 104 9.90 -0.33 8.55
N ILE A 105 9.67 -1.46 7.86
CA ILE A 105 8.46 -1.68 7.06
C ILE A 105 7.21 -1.63 7.98
N ALA A 106 7.23 -2.35 9.09
CA ALA A 106 6.12 -2.37 10.05
C ALA A 106 5.84 -0.98 10.65
N THR A 107 6.90 -0.25 11.04
CA THR A 107 6.78 1.12 11.57
C THR A 107 6.19 2.08 10.54
N HIS A 108 6.69 2.06 9.30
CA HIS A 108 6.17 2.90 8.23
C HIS A 108 4.70 2.58 7.92
N LEU A 109 4.35 1.30 7.82
CA LEU A 109 2.99 0.84 7.59
C LEU A 109 2.02 1.27 8.71
N TYR A 110 2.48 1.23 9.98
CA TYR A 110 1.70 1.72 11.11
C TYR A 110 1.38 3.21 10.99
N HIS A 111 2.38 4.03 10.64
CA HIS A 111 2.17 5.48 10.47
C HIS A 111 1.29 5.81 9.26
N PHE A 112 1.41 5.05 8.17
CA PHE A 112 0.49 5.11 7.04
C PHE A 112 -0.95 4.80 7.48
N TRP A 113 -1.16 3.66 8.13
CA TRP A 113 -2.47 3.24 8.64
C TRP A 113 -3.07 4.29 9.57
N LYS A 114 -2.29 4.76 10.54
CA LYS A 114 -2.73 5.76 11.53
C LYS A 114 -3.13 7.08 10.90
N SER A 115 -2.45 7.48 9.83
CA SER A 115 -2.70 8.78 9.16
C SER A 115 -3.91 8.74 8.25
N LEU A 116 -4.21 7.61 7.60
CA LEU A 116 -5.18 7.56 6.51
C LEU A 116 -6.37 6.64 6.77
N ILE A 117 -6.20 5.55 7.50
CA ILE A 117 -7.24 4.55 7.76
C ILE A 117 -7.77 4.67 9.19
N ASN A 118 -6.90 4.59 10.16
CA ASN A 118 -7.14 4.78 11.61
C ASN A 118 -8.33 4.00 12.18
N GLN A 119 -8.57 2.80 11.67
CA GLN A 119 -9.55 1.85 12.19
C GLN A 119 -9.07 0.42 11.90
N PRO A 120 -9.47 -0.59 12.70
CA PRO A 120 -9.01 -1.97 12.48
C PRO A 120 -9.30 -2.46 11.07
N VAL A 121 -8.34 -3.20 10.49
CA VAL A 121 -8.40 -3.66 9.09
C VAL A 121 -8.43 -5.18 8.97
N ILE A 122 -8.93 -5.65 7.85
CA ILE A 122 -8.61 -6.98 7.33
C ILE A 122 -7.29 -6.83 6.56
N LEU A 123 -6.21 -7.40 7.10
CA LEU A 123 -4.89 -7.32 6.50
C LEU A 123 -4.64 -8.51 5.59
N VAL A 124 -4.31 -8.25 4.32
CA VAL A 124 -4.05 -9.28 3.31
C VAL A 124 -2.62 -9.13 2.83
N GLY A 125 -1.80 -10.16 2.98
CA GLY A 125 -0.41 -10.16 2.56
C GLY A 125 -0.09 -11.27 1.57
N ALA A 126 0.53 -10.90 0.46
CA ALA A 126 0.99 -11.83 -0.57
C ALA A 126 2.50 -12.04 -0.47
N SER A 127 2.97 -13.30 -0.39
CA SER A 127 4.41 -13.64 -0.35
C SER A 127 5.16 -12.85 0.75
N MET A 128 6.14 -11.99 0.39
CA MET A 128 6.83 -11.09 1.31
C MET A 128 5.84 -10.17 2.06
N GLY A 129 4.79 -9.69 1.39
CA GLY A 129 3.71 -8.96 2.03
C GLY A 129 3.00 -9.77 3.11
N GLY A 130 2.94 -11.11 2.96
CA GLY A 130 2.46 -12.03 3.99
C GLY A 130 3.37 -12.05 5.22
N ALA A 131 4.70 -12.10 5.02
CA ALA A 131 5.66 -12.02 6.12
C ALA A 131 5.56 -10.65 6.84
N ALA A 132 5.46 -9.55 6.08
CA ALA A 132 5.25 -8.22 6.63
C ALA A 132 3.92 -8.13 7.41
N ALA A 133 2.85 -8.76 6.91
CA ALA A 133 1.55 -8.80 7.57
C ALA A 133 1.58 -9.58 8.89
N ILE A 134 2.33 -10.68 8.96
CA ILE A 134 2.54 -11.43 10.22
C ILE A 134 3.27 -10.55 11.24
N ASP A 135 4.42 -9.98 10.86
CA ASP A 135 5.23 -9.13 11.74
C ASP A 135 4.42 -7.91 12.23
N PHE A 136 3.70 -7.26 11.32
CA PHE A 136 2.80 -6.16 11.64
C PHE A 136 1.70 -6.55 12.63
N THR A 137 1.06 -7.71 12.42
CA THR A 137 0.00 -8.20 13.29
C THR A 137 0.51 -8.52 14.70
N LEU A 138 1.72 -9.08 14.81
CA LEU A 138 2.36 -9.37 16.10
C LEU A 138 2.76 -8.08 16.84
N THR A 139 3.17 -7.05 16.09
CA THR A 139 3.62 -5.78 16.67
C THR A 139 2.46 -4.86 17.05
N TYR A 140 1.39 -4.84 16.23
CA TYR A 140 0.22 -3.97 16.39
C TYR A 140 -1.09 -4.77 16.32
N PRO A 141 -1.34 -5.69 17.27
CA PRO A 141 -2.49 -6.59 17.20
C PRO A 141 -3.84 -5.86 17.21
N GLU A 142 -3.92 -4.68 17.80
CA GLU A 142 -5.13 -3.85 17.85
C GLU A 142 -5.54 -3.28 16.48
N VAL A 143 -4.60 -3.24 15.53
CA VAL A 143 -4.84 -2.73 14.16
C VAL A 143 -5.49 -3.78 13.28
N VAL A 144 -5.27 -5.07 13.55
CA VAL A 144 -5.62 -6.16 12.64
C VAL A 144 -6.82 -6.95 13.17
N GLN A 145 -7.97 -6.80 12.52
CA GLN A 145 -9.16 -7.56 12.85
C GLN A 145 -9.10 -9.01 12.31
N LYS A 146 -8.56 -9.17 11.10
CA LYS A 146 -8.34 -10.47 10.44
C LYS A 146 -7.06 -10.42 9.62
N LEU A 147 -6.36 -11.54 9.58
CA LEU A 147 -5.16 -11.73 8.76
C LEU A 147 -5.45 -12.77 7.67
N VAL A 148 -5.13 -12.43 6.43
CA VAL A 148 -5.23 -13.31 5.25
C VAL A 148 -3.85 -13.39 4.60
N LEU A 149 -3.36 -14.58 4.38
CA LEU A 149 -2.05 -14.85 3.76
C LEU A 149 -2.24 -15.58 2.43
N ILE A 150 -1.55 -15.11 1.39
CA ILE A 150 -1.60 -15.65 0.03
C ILE A 150 -0.19 -16.07 -0.40
#